data_cf889e19203eca149eaa5b3710d89d5e
#
_entry.id   cf889e19203eca149eaa5b3710d89d5e
#
_cell.length_a   1.000
_cell.length_b   1.000
_cell.length_c   1.000
_cell.angle_alpha   90.00
_cell.angle_beta   90.00
_cell.angle_gamma   90.00
#
_symmetry.space_group_name_H-M   'P 1'
#
loop_
_entity.id
_entity.type
_entity.pdbx_description
1 polymer ?
#
loop_
_entity_poly.entity_id
_entity_poly.type
_entity_poly.pdbx_seq_one_letter_code
_entity_poly.pdbx_strand_id
1 'polypeptide(L)'
;VLIDCLTLWINNLMYHLPKFDEEEMKKKTADLLGALEEYPGQVVLVLNEVGLGIVPGTPEGRVFRDCSGRCGQMCAAAADEVWMCVCGIPLKIKG
;
A
#
# COMPACT_ATOMS: atom_id res chain seq x y z
N VAL A 1 8.94 -13.55 2.58
CA VAL A 1 8.28 -13.20 1.31
C VAL A 1 8.45 -11.72 0.99
N LEU A 2 8.64 -11.40 -0.25
CA LEU A 2 8.73 -10.03 -0.75
C LEU A 2 7.57 -9.77 -1.68
N ILE A 3 6.78 -8.74 -1.38
CA ILE A 3 5.69 -8.29 -2.26
C ILE A 3 6.10 -6.96 -2.88
N ASP A 4 6.48 -6.99 -4.13
CA ASP A 4 6.86 -5.81 -4.91
C ASP A 4 5.97 -5.77 -6.17
N CYS A 5 5.02 -4.88 -6.19
CA CYS A 5 4.77 -3.89 -5.16
C CYS A 5 3.26 -3.76 -4.90
N LEU A 6 2.90 -3.21 -3.76
CA LEU A 6 1.49 -2.96 -3.42
C LEU A 6 0.85 -1.96 -4.36
N THR A 7 1.63 -1.03 -4.92
CA THR A 7 1.13 -0.04 -5.88
C THR A 7 0.52 -0.70 -7.11
N LEU A 8 1.17 -1.73 -7.66
CA LEU A 8 0.63 -2.49 -8.79
C LEU A 8 -0.59 -3.31 -8.39
N TRP A 9 -0.58 -3.88 -7.20
CA TRP A 9 -1.73 -4.63 -6.68
C TRP A 9 -2.97 -3.74 -6.58
N ILE A 10 -2.81 -2.54 -6.02
CA ILE A 10 -3.91 -1.56 -5.91
C ILE A 10 -4.43 -1.18 -7.29
N ASN A 11 -3.53 -0.93 -8.23
CA ASN A 11 -3.90 -0.61 -9.60
C ASN A 11 -4.70 -1.74 -10.25
N ASN A 12 -4.29 -2.99 -10.05
CA ASN A 12 -5.00 -4.14 -10.55
C ASN A 12 -6.40 -4.29 -9.93
N LEU A 13 -6.53 -4.04 -8.63
CA LEU A 13 -7.83 -4.04 -7.95
C LEU A 13 -8.77 -3.00 -8.55
N MET A 14 -8.28 -1.79 -8.79
CA MET A 14 -9.09 -0.73 -9.41
C MET A 14 -9.57 -1.12 -10.80
N TYR A 15 -8.72 -1.80 -11.55
CA TYR A 15 -9.01 -2.16 -12.95
C TYR A 15 -10.01 -3.31 -13.06
N HIS A 16 -9.95 -4.28 -12.14
CA HIS A 16 -10.71 -5.53 -12.25
C HIS A 16 -11.98 -5.57 -11.42
N LEU A 17 -12.11 -4.73 -10.39
CA LEU A 17 -13.31 -4.70 -9.57
C LEU A 17 -14.34 -3.72 -10.16
N PRO A 18 -15.62 -4.12 -10.24
CA PRO A 18 -16.65 -3.27 -10.85
C PRO A 18 -16.91 -1.98 -10.08
N LYS A 19 -16.68 -1.99 -8.78
CA LYS A 19 -16.82 -0.82 -7.93
C LYS A 19 -15.71 -0.86 -6.89
N PHE A 20 -14.75 0.03 -7.03
CA PHE A 20 -13.61 0.10 -6.13
C PHE A 20 -13.52 1.49 -5.50
N ASP A 21 -13.54 1.53 -4.18
CA ASP A 21 -13.44 2.75 -3.40
C ASP A 21 -12.54 2.49 -2.18
N GLU A 22 -12.41 3.49 -1.31
CA GLU A 22 -11.57 3.42 -0.13
C GLU A 22 -12.03 2.34 0.85
N GLU A 23 -13.34 2.11 0.97
CA GLU A 23 -13.88 1.04 1.83
C GLU A 23 -13.50 -0.34 1.30
N GLU A 24 -13.57 -0.54 -0.01
CA GLU A 24 -13.14 -1.79 -0.64
C GLU A 24 -11.64 -2.00 -0.46
N MET A 25 -10.84 -0.92 -0.56
CA MET A 25 -9.41 -0.98 -0.31
C MET A 25 -9.10 -1.40 1.13
N LYS A 26 -9.84 -0.88 2.11
CA LYS A 26 -9.67 -1.28 3.51
C LYS A 26 -9.92 -2.78 3.69
N LYS A 27 -10.98 -3.31 3.08
CA LYS A 27 -11.31 -4.74 3.16
C LYS A 27 -10.19 -5.60 2.56
N LYS A 28 -9.74 -5.24 1.37
CA LYS A 28 -8.68 -5.99 0.68
C LYS A 28 -7.37 -5.94 1.44
N THR A 29 -7.04 -4.78 2.01
CA THR A 29 -5.82 -4.62 2.82
C THR A 29 -5.91 -5.44 4.10
N ALA A 30 -7.06 -5.43 4.78
CA ALA A 30 -7.27 -6.23 5.98
C ALA A 30 -7.14 -7.73 5.70
N ASP A 31 -7.67 -8.20 4.57
CA ASP A 31 -7.53 -9.60 4.15
C ASP A 31 -6.07 -9.96 3.91
N LEU A 32 -5.33 -9.09 3.23
CA LEU A 32 -3.90 -9.30 2.99
C LEU A 32 -3.13 -9.37 4.31
N LEU A 33 -3.33 -8.40 5.19
CA LEU A 33 -2.63 -8.37 6.48
C LEU A 33 -2.97 -9.56 7.35
N GLY A 34 -4.22 -10.01 7.34
CA GLY A 34 -4.62 -11.23 8.06
C GLY A 34 -3.88 -12.46 7.56
N ALA A 35 -3.74 -12.60 6.25
CA ALA A 35 -2.98 -13.70 5.66
C ALA A 35 -1.50 -13.62 6.00
N LEU A 36 -0.94 -12.42 6.02
CA LEU A 36 0.49 -12.22 6.32
C LEU A 36 0.82 -12.47 7.79
N GLU A 37 -0.11 -12.20 8.70
CA GLU A 37 0.07 -12.49 10.14
C GLU A 37 0.27 -13.98 10.40
N GLU A 38 -0.34 -14.83 9.59
CA GLU A 38 -0.22 -16.28 9.71
C GLU A 38 1.03 -16.84 9.03
N TYR A 39 1.71 -16.03 8.25
CA TYR A 39 2.92 -16.45 7.54
C TYR A 39 4.08 -16.58 8.54
N PRO A 40 4.76 -17.75 8.62
CA PRO A 40 5.77 -17.99 9.65
C PRO A 40 7.11 -17.33 9.39
N GLY A 41 7.31 -16.75 8.22
CA GLY A 41 8.58 -16.13 7.83
C GLY A 41 8.54 -14.61 7.84
N GLN A 42 9.62 -14.03 7.36
CA GLN A 42 9.73 -12.59 7.19
C GLN A 42 8.93 -12.11 5.99
N VAL A 43 8.26 -10.98 6.15
CA VAL A 43 7.48 -10.35 5.09
C VAL A 43 8.03 -8.95 4.83
N VAL A 44 8.27 -8.63 3.56
CA VAL A 44 8.66 -7.29 3.13
C VAL A 44 7.64 -6.81 2.09
N LEU A 45 7.05 -5.65 2.36
CA LEU A 45 6.09 -5.01 1.46
C LEU A 45 6.72 -3.75 0.87
N VAL A 46 6.58 -3.58 -0.43
CA VAL A 46 7.10 -2.41 -1.14
C VAL A 46 5.92 -1.59 -1.67
N LEU A 47 5.94 -0.30 -1.41
CA LEU A 47 4.90 0.63 -1.83
C LEU A 47 5.53 1.96 -2.23
N ASN A 48 5.05 2.55 -3.32
CA ASN A 48 5.43 3.91 -3.68
C ASN A 48 4.63 4.91 -2.86
N GLU A 49 5.31 5.92 -2.30
CA GLU A 49 4.64 6.98 -1.54
C GLU A 49 4.09 8.04 -2.49
N VAL A 50 2.93 7.73 -3.08
CA VAL A 50 2.29 8.59 -4.09
C VAL A 50 1.71 9.87 -3.49
N GLY A 51 1.49 9.90 -2.17
CA GLY A 51 0.99 11.08 -1.47
C GLY A 51 1.96 12.24 -1.46
N LEU A 52 3.25 12.00 -1.68
CA LEU A 52 4.26 13.04 -1.78
C LEU A 52 4.39 13.61 -3.20
N GLY A 53 3.67 13.05 -4.16
CA GLY A 53 3.67 13.50 -5.54
C GLY A 53 2.63 14.57 -5.82
N ILE A 54 2.48 14.88 -7.11
CA ILE A 54 1.51 15.86 -7.60
C ILE A 54 0.09 15.28 -7.45
N VAL A 55 -0.87 16.11 -7.04
CA VAL A 55 -2.27 15.70 -6.97
C VAL A 55 -2.77 15.41 -8.40
N PRO A 56 -3.29 14.19 -8.65
CA PRO A 56 -3.77 13.84 -9.98
C PRO A 56 -4.93 14.71 -10.45
N GLY A 57 -4.96 14.99 -11.76
CA GLY A 57 -6.01 15.78 -12.39
C GLY A 57 -7.28 15.02 -12.74
N THR A 58 -7.29 13.69 -12.57
CA THR A 58 -8.45 12.84 -12.91
C THR A 58 -9.11 12.28 -11.64
N PRO A 59 -10.44 12.04 -11.67
CA PRO A 59 -11.12 11.38 -10.54
C PRO A 59 -10.54 10.01 -10.21
N GLU A 60 -10.22 9.22 -11.22
CA GLU A 60 -9.63 7.88 -11.03
C GLU A 60 -8.26 7.96 -10.38
N GLY A 61 -7.44 8.92 -10.79
CA GLY A 61 -6.12 9.14 -10.20
C GLY A 61 -6.21 9.55 -8.73
N ARG A 62 -7.20 10.38 -8.38
CA ARG A 62 -7.42 10.77 -6.98
C ARG A 62 -7.90 9.61 -6.14
N VAL A 63 -8.78 8.76 -6.65
CA VAL A 63 -9.22 7.54 -5.97
C VAL A 63 -8.02 6.63 -5.74
N PHE A 64 -7.18 6.44 -6.74
CA PHE A 64 -5.96 5.64 -6.62
C PHE A 64 -5.05 6.19 -5.51
N ARG A 65 -4.84 7.50 -5.49
CA ARG A 65 -4.01 8.15 -4.47
C ARG A 65 -4.56 7.93 -3.06
N ASP A 66 -5.87 8.09 -2.88
CA ASP A 66 -6.53 7.91 -1.59
C ASP A 66 -6.48 6.45 -1.15
N CYS A 67 -6.73 5.52 -2.06
CA CYS A 67 -6.67 4.08 -1.76
C CYS A 67 -5.25 3.64 -1.43
N SER A 68 -4.26 4.14 -2.18
CA SER A 68 -2.85 3.85 -1.92
C SER A 68 -2.42 4.39 -0.55
N GLY A 69 -2.86 5.61 -0.21
CA GLY A 69 -2.59 6.20 1.11
C GLY A 69 -3.20 5.38 2.24
N ARG A 70 -4.44 4.93 2.07
CA ARG A 70 -5.12 4.10 3.09
C ARG A 70 -4.42 2.75 3.26
N CYS A 71 -4.08 2.10 2.16
CA CYS A 71 -3.35 0.83 2.20
C CYS A 71 -2.00 0.98 2.90
N GLY A 72 -1.26 2.03 2.56
CA GLY A 72 0.03 2.32 3.17
C GLY A 72 -0.07 2.55 4.67
N GLN A 73 -1.07 3.31 5.13
CA GLN A 73 -1.30 3.56 6.55
C GLN A 73 -1.59 2.26 7.31
N MET A 74 -2.43 1.40 6.75
CA MET A 74 -2.78 0.13 7.40
C MET A 74 -1.58 -0.81 7.46
N CYS A 75 -0.82 -0.90 6.38
CA CYS A 75 0.39 -1.74 6.34
C CYS A 75 1.45 -1.22 7.30
N ALA A 76 1.67 0.09 7.35
CA ALA A 76 2.64 0.70 8.26
C ALA A 76 2.25 0.49 9.73
N ALA A 77 0.96 0.56 10.05
CA ALA A 77 0.48 0.30 11.40
C ALA A 77 0.73 -1.15 11.83
N ALA A 78 0.59 -2.10 10.91
CA ALA A 78 0.79 -3.52 11.17
C ALA A 78 2.27 -3.95 11.15
N ALA A 79 3.12 -3.19 10.45
CA ALA A 79 4.53 -3.54 10.28
C ALA A 79 5.33 -3.30 11.57
N ASP A 80 6.35 -4.12 11.78
CA ASP A 80 7.32 -3.94 12.87
C ASP A 80 8.28 -2.80 12.56
N GLU A 81 8.66 -2.65 11.28
CA GLU A 81 9.57 -1.62 10.81
C GLU A 81 9.03 -0.99 9.52
N VAL A 82 9.23 0.30 9.39
CA VAL A 82 8.91 1.02 8.16
C VAL A 82 10.11 1.85 7.74
N TRP A 83 10.48 1.74 6.48
CA TRP A 83 11.62 2.44 5.90
C TRP A 83 11.17 3.23 4.68
N MET A 84 11.77 4.40 4.49
CA MET A 84 11.58 5.22 3.31
C MET A 84 12.92 5.37 2.60
N CYS A 85 12.95 5.14 1.29
CA CYS A 85 14.16 5.31 0.50
C CYS A 85 14.11 6.64 -0.26
N VAL A 86 15.13 7.47 -0.05
CA VAL A 86 15.27 8.76 -0.74
C VAL A 86 16.66 8.78 -1.37
N CYS A 87 16.73 8.96 -2.67
CA CYS A 87 17.98 8.94 -3.43
C CYS A 87 18.81 7.66 -3.16
N GLY A 88 18.12 6.53 -3.06
CA GLY A 88 18.76 5.25 -2.77
C GLY A 88 19.21 5.05 -1.32
N ILE A 89 18.93 6.02 -0.45
CA ILE A 89 19.33 5.98 0.95
C ILE A 89 18.14 5.61 1.82
N PRO A 90 18.21 4.49 2.57
CA PRO A 90 17.09 4.08 3.44
C PRO A 90 17.06 4.94 4.71
N LEU A 91 15.84 5.37 5.06
CA LEU A 91 15.56 6.11 6.28
C LEU A 91 14.53 5.34 7.08
N LYS A 92 14.87 4.91 8.29
CA LYS A 92 13.94 4.20 9.16
C LYS A 92 12.99 5.19 9.83
N ILE A 93 11.68 5.01 9.64
CA ILE A 93 10.65 5.89 10.20
C ILE A 93 9.80 5.21 11.26
N LYS A 94 9.89 3.90 11.41
CA LYS A 94 9.22 3.14 12.47
C LYS A 94 10.06 1.93 12.85
N GLY A 95 10.12 1.63 14.13
CA GLY A 95 10.80 0.43 14.65
C GLY A 95 12.15 0.71 15.36
#